data_26fc24c3151d4bda12f5ea5916f3ddfb
#
_entry.id   26fc24c3151d4bda12f5ea5916f3ddfb
#
_cell.length_a   1.000
_cell.length_b   1.000
_cell.length_c   1.000
_cell.angle_alpha   90.00
_cell.angle_beta   90.00
_cell.angle_gamma   90.00
#
_symmetry.space_group_name_H-M   'P 1'
#
loop_
_entity.id
_entity.type
_entity.pdbx_description
1 polymer ?
#
loop_
_entity_poly.entity_id
_entity_poly.type
_entity_poly.pdbx_seq_one_letter_code
_entity_poly.pdbx_strand_id
1 'polypeptide(L)'
;MIKKALIFDLDDTVYPIKPYADEMFAPLYALIKPHISEQVYQAVKEDLLTTPYQKVADRYQFSQELKQEGMHLSREMMYDKPMSPFEDYLPLRDLKIERFLVTAGYIKFQKSKIKQLDVAKDFREVFIPDPAKSDSTKKDIFEQIMVKYHYEPKDILVIGDNPEAEIAAAKELGIETYLYDYQGKYSPALADYYGTNYKNLPDILN
;
A
#
# COMPACT_ATOMS: atom_id res chain seq x y z
N MET A 1 -9.45 -0.41 24.55
CA MET A 1 -8.13 -0.97 24.99
C MET A 1 -7.04 -0.19 24.29
N ILE A 2 -6.01 0.17 25.03
CA ILE A 2 -4.90 0.98 24.48
C ILE A 2 -4.13 0.14 23.45
N LYS A 3 -4.01 0.65 22.23
CA LYS A 3 -3.21 0.02 21.17
C LYS A 3 -1.71 0.16 21.49
N LYS A 4 -0.94 -0.89 21.21
CA LYS A 4 0.52 -0.91 21.40
C LYS A 4 1.27 -0.67 20.10
N ALA A 5 0.66 -1.03 18.95
CA ALA A 5 1.28 -0.91 17.64
C ALA A 5 0.28 -0.53 16.54
N LEU A 6 0.78 0.19 15.54
CA LEU A 6 0.10 0.49 14.29
C LEU A 6 0.83 -0.18 13.13
N ILE A 7 0.09 -0.78 12.22
CA ILE A 7 0.62 -1.27 10.95
C ILE A 7 0.00 -0.43 9.83
N PHE A 8 0.85 0.26 9.08
CA PHE A 8 0.44 1.09 7.95
C PHE A 8 0.72 0.40 6.62
N ASP A 9 -0.19 0.53 5.68
CA ASP A 9 0.14 0.43 4.27
C ASP A 9 0.88 1.71 3.80
N LEU A 10 1.38 1.72 2.56
CA LEU A 10 2.13 2.86 2.01
C LEU A 10 1.31 3.68 1.02
N ASP A 11 0.92 3.04 -0.10
CA ASP A 11 0.26 3.71 -1.22
C ASP A 11 -1.17 4.13 -0.82
N ASP A 12 -1.58 5.35 -1.15
CA ASP A 12 -2.88 5.95 -0.77
C ASP A 12 -3.21 5.92 0.75
N THR A 13 -2.24 5.51 1.58
CA THR A 13 -2.34 5.49 3.04
C THR A 13 -1.36 6.49 3.67
N VAL A 14 -0.07 6.41 3.38
CA VAL A 14 0.93 7.37 3.86
C VAL A 14 1.05 8.57 2.92
N TYR A 15 0.87 8.37 1.63
CA TYR A 15 0.94 9.40 0.61
C TYR A 15 -0.08 9.14 -0.52
N PRO A 16 -0.55 10.17 -1.25
CA PRO A 16 -1.42 9.97 -2.41
C PRO A 16 -0.60 9.49 -3.61
N ILE A 17 -0.96 8.34 -4.22
CA ILE A 17 -0.25 7.83 -5.41
C ILE A 17 -0.55 8.65 -6.67
N LYS A 18 -1.78 9.09 -6.83
CA LYS A 18 -2.29 9.71 -8.07
C LYS A 18 -1.48 10.90 -8.58
N PRO A 19 -1.00 11.84 -7.75
CA PRO A 19 -0.18 12.96 -8.22
C PRO A 19 1.16 12.55 -8.85
N TYR A 20 1.67 11.38 -8.52
CA TYR A 20 2.98 10.88 -8.97
C TYR A 20 2.87 9.82 -10.06
N ALA A 21 1.67 9.28 -10.30
CA ALA A 21 1.43 8.09 -11.09
C ALA A 21 1.92 8.20 -12.54
N ASP A 22 1.67 9.33 -13.20
CA ASP A 22 2.05 9.51 -14.61
C ASP A 22 3.56 9.43 -14.81
N GLU A 23 4.34 9.99 -13.90
CA GLU A 23 5.80 9.90 -13.93
C GLU A 23 6.29 8.54 -13.44
N MET A 24 5.70 8.05 -12.37
CA MET A 24 6.08 6.81 -11.70
C MET A 24 5.91 5.60 -12.61
N PHE A 25 4.80 5.52 -13.35
CA PHE A 25 4.46 4.44 -14.25
C PHE A 25 4.78 4.74 -15.72
N ALA A 26 5.42 5.88 -16.05
CA ALA A 26 5.74 6.28 -17.42
C ALA A 26 6.39 5.16 -18.24
N PRO A 27 7.36 4.36 -17.73
CA PRO A 27 7.94 3.26 -18.49
C PRO A 27 6.93 2.18 -18.85
N LEU A 28 6.05 1.79 -17.91
CA LEU A 28 4.99 0.81 -18.18
C LEU A 28 3.94 1.37 -19.16
N TYR A 29 3.57 2.63 -19.01
CA TYR A 29 2.64 3.29 -19.90
C TYR A 29 3.15 3.34 -21.33
N ALA A 30 4.44 3.65 -21.52
CA ALA A 30 5.08 3.65 -22.84
C ALA A 30 5.11 2.25 -23.47
N LEU A 31 5.37 1.21 -22.65
CA LEU A 31 5.37 -0.17 -23.09
C LEU A 31 3.97 -0.63 -23.54
N ILE A 32 2.93 -0.32 -22.76
CA ILE A 32 1.56 -0.84 -22.96
C ILE A 32 0.84 -0.11 -24.11
N LYS A 33 0.99 1.20 -24.19
CA LYS A 33 0.21 2.07 -25.10
C LYS A 33 0.15 1.61 -26.57
N PRO A 34 1.22 1.12 -27.18
CA PRO A 34 1.18 0.65 -28.59
C PRO A 34 0.33 -0.61 -28.82
N HIS A 35 0.00 -1.35 -27.78
CA HIS A 35 -0.62 -2.68 -27.87
C HIS A 35 -2.13 -2.70 -27.60
N ILE A 36 -2.71 -1.57 -27.19
CA ILE A 36 -4.12 -1.51 -26.76
C ILE A 36 -4.78 -0.23 -27.29
N SER A 37 -6.14 -0.24 -27.32
CA SER A 37 -6.89 0.96 -27.70
C SER A 37 -6.80 2.06 -26.62
N GLU A 38 -7.02 3.32 -27.01
CA GLU A 38 -6.97 4.44 -26.07
C GLU A 38 -7.97 4.27 -24.89
N GLN A 39 -9.15 3.74 -25.15
CA GLN A 39 -10.13 3.49 -24.07
C GLN A 39 -9.63 2.47 -23.06
N VAL A 40 -9.03 1.37 -23.53
CA VAL A 40 -8.44 0.33 -22.66
C VAL A 40 -7.23 0.89 -21.92
N TYR A 41 -6.42 1.71 -22.60
CA TYR A 41 -5.24 2.34 -22.01
C TYR A 41 -5.58 3.20 -20.79
N GLN A 42 -6.64 4.01 -20.85
CA GLN A 42 -7.06 4.81 -19.68
C GLN A 42 -7.51 3.92 -18.50
N ALA A 43 -8.26 2.85 -18.78
CA ALA A 43 -8.67 1.90 -17.75
C ALA A 43 -7.47 1.16 -17.13
N VAL A 44 -6.49 0.77 -17.93
CA VAL A 44 -5.24 0.16 -17.46
C VAL A 44 -4.45 1.12 -16.56
N LYS A 45 -4.40 2.41 -16.90
CA LYS A 45 -3.74 3.42 -16.04
C LYS A 45 -4.37 3.51 -14.66
N GLU A 46 -5.70 3.56 -14.57
CA GLU A 46 -6.40 3.60 -13.29
C GLU A 46 -6.19 2.30 -12.50
N ASP A 47 -6.25 1.15 -13.16
CA ASP A 47 -6.03 -0.14 -12.49
C ASP A 47 -4.60 -0.30 -11.94
N LEU A 48 -3.59 0.24 -12.62
CA LEU A 48 -2.19 0.18 -12.17
C LEU A 48 -1.92 0.99 -10.90
N LEU A 49 -2.81 1.90 -10.49
CA LEU A 49 -2.67 2.63 -9.23
C LEU A 49 -2.81 1.72 -8.01
N THR A 50 -3.66 0.69 -8.11
CA THR A 50 -4.02 -0.17 -6.97
C THR A 50 -3.73 -1.65 -7.19
N THR A 51 -3.44 -2.03 -8.45
CA THR A 51 -3.32 -3.44 -8.85
C THR A 51 -1.93 -3.71 -9.45
N PRO A 52 -1.22 -4.74 -8.99
CA PRO A 52 0.07 -5.12 -9.57
C PRO A 52 -0.03 -5.40 -11.08
N TYR A 53 0.98 -4.99 -11.85
CA TYR A 53 1.01 -5.13 -13.32
C TYR A 53 0.63 -6.53 -13.80
N GLN A 54 1.10 -7.60 -13.15
CA GLN A 54 0.79 -8.97 -13.53
C GLN A 54 -0.73 -9.23 -13.57
N LYS A 55 -1.45 -8.78 -12.53
CA LYS A 55 -2.92 -8.95 -12.45
C LYS A 55 -3.64 -8.08 -13.48
N VAL A 56 -3.12 -6.87 -13.74
CA VAL A 56 -3.64 -6.00 -14.80
C VAL A 56 -3.43 -6.67 -16.16
N ALA A 57 -2.25 -7.20 -16.44
CA ALA A 57 -1.95 -7.90 -17.69
C ALA A 57 -2.87 -9.12 -17.92
N ASP A 58 -3.19 -9.86 -16.85
CA ASP A 58 -4.15 -10.99 -16.92
C ASP A 58 -5.58 -10.50 -17.17
N ARG A 59 -6.03 -9.46 -16.47
CA ARG A 59 -7.36 -8.86 -16.62
C ARG A 59 -7.63 -8.39 -18.06
N TYR A 60 -6.65 -7.72 -18.65
CA TYR A 60 -6.75 -7.17 -20.01
C TYR A 60 -6.22 -8.12 -21.11
N GLN A 61 -5.92 -9.36 -20.74
CA GLN A 61 -5.48 -10.43 -21.66
C GLN A 61 -4.29 -10.00 -22.54
N PHE A 62 -3.30 -9.37 -21.93
CA PHE A 62 -2.07 -9.01 -22.65
C PHE A 62 -1.37 -10.24 -23.19
N SER A 63 -0.66 -10.09 -24.33
CA SER A 63 0.17 -11.16 -24.85
C SER A 63 1.20 -11.63 -23.83
N GLN A 64 1.64 -12.87 -23.91
CA GLN A 64 2.69 -13.41 -23.02
C GLN A 64 3.98 -12.58 -23.08
N GLU A 65 4.35 -12.09 -24.28
CA GLU A 65 5.49 -11.20 -24.47
C GLU A 65 5.33 -9.91 -23.67
N LEU A 66 4.22 -9.18 -23.89
CA LEU A 66 3.94 -7.91 -23.20
C LEU A 66 3.88 -8.10 -21.70
N LYS A 67 3.27 -9.22 -21.22
CA LYS A 67 3.20 -9.54 -19.81
C LYS A 67 4.58 -9.75 -19.21
N GLN A 68 5.46 -10.54 -19.87
CA GLN A 68 6.81 -10.81 -19.37
C GLN A 68 7.68 -9.56 -19.38
N GLU A 69 7.62 -8.77 -20.45
CA GLU A 69 8.37 -7.53 -20.55
C GLU A 69 7.98 -6.50 -19.50
N GLY A 70 6.67 -6.30 -19.29
CA GLY A 70 6.19 -5.40 -18.24
C GLY A 70 6.48 -5.90 -16.82
N MET A 71 6.47 -7.21 -16.58
CA MET A 71 6.92 -7.78 -15.30
C MET A 71 8.42 -7.54 -15.07
N HIS A 72 9.25 -7.73 -16.11
CA HIS A 72 10.67 -7.44 -16.02
C HIS A 72 10.90 -5.96 -15.72
N LEU A 73 10.25 -5.08 -16.48
CA LEU A 73 10.32 -3.63 -16.28
C LEU A 73 9.88 -3.24 -14.86
N SER A 74 8.76 -3.79 -14.37
CA SER A 74 8.26 -3.50 -13.03
C SER A 74 9.25 -3.85 -11.92
N ARG A 75 10.05 -4.92 -12.08
CA ARG A 75 11.10 -5.32 -11.13
C ARG A 75 12.24 -4.31 -11.06
N GLU A 76 12.52 -3.66 -12.18
CA GLU A 76 13.63 -2.70 -12.31
C GLU A 76 13.21 -1.25 -12.04
N MET A 77 11.91 -0.97 -11.97
CA MET A 77 11.40 0.37 -11.73
C MET A 77 11.92 0.96 -10.42
N MET A 78 12.18 2.25 -10.46
CA MET A 78 12.52 3.09 -9.32
C MET A 78 11.87 4.47 -9.53
N TYR A 79 11.53 5.13 -8.43
CA TYR A 79 11.10 6.52 -8.46
C TYR A 79 12.12 7.38 -7.70
N ASP A 80 12.67 8.39 -8.33
CA ASP A 80 13.78 9.19 -7.82
C ASP A 80 13.47 10.67 -7.62
N LYS A 81 12.20 11.06 -7.87
CA LYS A 81 11.75 12.45 -7.67
C LYS A 81 11.17 12.67 -6.28
N PRO A 82 11.20 13.92 -5.76
CA PRO A 82 10.63 14.23 -4.45
C PRO A 82 9.15 13.84 -4.33
N MET A 83 8.80 13.27 -3.19
CA MET A 83 7.43 12.92 -2.81
C MET A 83 7.10 13.51 -1.44
N SER A 84 5.82 13.73 -1.18
CA SER A 84 5.34 14.20 0.12
C SER A 84 4.28 13.25 0.68
N PRO A 85 4.34 12.91 1.96
CA PRO A 85 3.25 12.24 2.66
C PRO A 85 2.00 13.12 2.67
N PHE A 86 0.84 12.52 3.00
CA PHE A 86 -0.36 13.28 3.34
C PHE A 86 -0.06 14.26 4.49
N GLU A 87 -0.62 15.45 4.43
CA GLU A 87 -0.42 16.48 5.48
C GLU A 87 -0.95 16.00 6.84
N ASP A 88 -2.04 15.26 6.85
CA ASP A 88 -2.66 14.72 8.06
C ASP A 88 -1.97 13.45 8.59
N TYR A 89 -1.07 12.83 7.81
CA TYR A 89 -0.16 11.78 8.32
C TYR A 89 0.95 12.38 9.20
N LEU A 90 1.42 13.58 8.90
CA LEU A 90 2.59 14.17 9.59
C LEU A 90 2.45 14.25 11.11
N PRO A 91 1.29 14.67 11.69
CA PRO A 91 1.09 14.67 13.14
C PRO A 91 1.18 13.29 13.79
N LEU A 92 0.93 12.20 13.06
CA LEU A 92 1.02 10.85 13.59
C LEU A 92 2.47 10.45 13.96
N ARG A 93 3.46 11.17 13.44
CA ARG A 93 4.89 10.98 13.79
C ARG A 93 5.17 11.23 15.25
N ASP A 94 4.39 12.09 15.90
CA ASP A 94 4.55 12.47 17.31
C ASP A 94 3.90 11.48 18.28
N LEU A 95 3.07 10.56 17.80
CA LEU A 95 2.44 9.54 18.62
C LEU A 95 3.49 8.60 19.24
N LYS A 96 3.36 8.35 20.54
CA LYS A 96 4.26 7.46 21.31
C LYS A 96 3.79 6.00 21.22
N ILE A 97 3.65 5.51 20.00
CA ILE A 97 3.21 4.16 19.69
C ILE A 97 4.14 3.55 18.65
N GLU A 98 4.40 2.25 18.74
CA GLU A 98 5.21 1.56 17.74
C GLU A 98 4.48 1.51 16.39
N ARG A 99 5.23 1.70 15.31
CA ARG A 99 4.69 1.70 13.94
C ARG A 99 5.49 0.77 13.05
N PHE A 100 4.78 0.07 12.20
CA PHE A 100 5.33 -0.81 11.17
C PHE A 100 4.76 -0.39 9.82
N LEU A 101 5.57 -0.51 8.78
CA LEU A 101 5.13 -0.30 7.40
C LEU A 101 5.09 -1.65 6.70
N VAL A 102 3.96 -2.00 6.09
CA VAL A 102 3.78 -3.23 5.33
C VAL A 102 3.20 -2.90 3.96
N THR A 103 4.03 -2.86 2.94
CA THR A 103 3.64 -2.51 1.58
C THR A 103 4.04 -3.60 0.59
N ALA A 104 3.07 -4.15 -0.15
CA ALA A 104 3.32 -5.20 -1.13
C ALA A 104 3.84 -4.63 -2.46
N GLY A 105 4.79 -5.31 -3.08
CA GLY A 105 5.32 -4.95 -4.39
C GLY A 105 6.80 -5.25 -4.56
N TYR A 106 7.36 -4.90 -5.72
CA TYR A 106 8.77 -5.11 -5.98
C TYR A 106 9.64 -4.26 -5.05
N ILE A 107 10.58 -4.91 -4.35
CA ILE A 107 11.43 -4.29 -3.32
C ILE A 107 12.11 -3.01 -3.81
N LYS A 108 12.66 -3.02 -5.03
CA LYS A 108 13.39 -1.88 -5.58
C LYS A 108 12.48 -0.66 -5.70
N PHE A 109 11.27 -0.86 -6.21
CA PHE A 109 10.29 0.18 -6.41
C PHE A 109 9.76 0.73 -5.07
N GLN A 110 9.33 -0.15 -4.16
CA GLN A 110 8.80 0.29 -2.86
C GLN A 110 9.87 1.02 -2.03
N LYS A 111 11.11 0.50 -1.99
CA LYS A 111 12.23 1.17 -1.32
C LYS A 111 12.52 2.55 -1.90
N SER A 112 12.42 2.73 -3.21
CA SER A 112 12.63 4.04 -3.83
C SER A 112 11.57 5.06 -3.39
N LYS A 113 10.29 4.69 -3.33
CA LYS A 113 9.20 5.53 -2.82
C LYS A 113 9.41 5.90 -1.34
N ILE A 114 9.69 4.90 -0.49
CA ILE A 114 9.95 5.10 0.94
C ILE A 114 11.09 6.08 1.17
N LYS A 115 12.15 5.98 0.34
CA LYS A 115 13.29 6.92 0.38
C LYS A 115 12.89 8.33 -0.01
N GLN A 116 12.10 8.51 -1.09
CA GLN A 116 11.69 9.84 -1.55
C GLN A 116 10.73 10.53 -0.58
N LEU A 117 9.89 9.74 0.11
CA LEU A 117 8.99 10.21 1.17
C LEU A 117 9.70 10.55 2.48
N ASP A 118 10.94 10.07 2.69
CA ASP A 118 11.69 10.17 3.94
C ASP A 118 10.90 9.65 5.17
N VAL A 119 10.16 8.54 4.97
CA VAL A 119 9.28 7.98 6.01
C VAL A 119 9.85 6.74 6.71
N ALA A 120 10.97 6.17 6.24
CA ALA A 120 11.53 4.96 6.85
C ALA A 120 11.78 5.11 8.36
N LYS A 121 12.20 6.29 8.78
CA LYS A 121 12.49 6.64 10.19
C LYS A 121 11.25 6.71 11.09
N ASP A 122 10.05 6.78 10.50
CA ASP A 122 8.79 6.83 11.23
C ASP A 122 8.37 5.44 11.73
N PHE A 123 9.01 4.39 11.20
CA PHE A 123 8.65 2.99 11.46
C PHE A 123 9.77 2.24 12.16
N ARG A 124 9.41 1.39 13.11
CA ARG A 124 10.33 0.47 13.76
C ARG A 124 10.91 -0.53 12.76
N GLU A 125 10.07 -0.99 11.83
CA GLU A 125 10.48 -1.91 10.76
C GLU A 125 9.59 -1.72 9.52
N VAL A 126 10.20 -1.99 8.35
CA VAL A 126 9.55 -1.93 7.04
C VAL A 126 9.57 -3.31 6.40
N PHE A 127 8.41 -3.83 6.07
CA PHE A 127 8.22 -5.11 5.40
C PHE A 127 7.72 -4.90 3.98
N ILE A 128 8.36 -5.56 3.04
CA ILE A 128 7.99 -5.51 1.62
C ILE A 128 7.86 -6.95 1.12
N PRO A 129 6.67 -7.58 1.22
CA PRO A 129 6.42 -8.85 0.55
C PRO A 129 6.56 -8.64 -0.97
N ASP A 130 7.61 -9.26 -1.54
CA ASP A 130 7.98 -9.11 -2.94
C ASP A 130 7.50 -10.33 -3.74
N PRO A 131 6.56 -10.16 -4.68
CA PRO A 131 6.01 -11.26 -5.46
C PRO A 131 7.03 -11.97 -6.36
N ALA A 132 8.22 -11.38 -6.57
CA ALA A 132 9.31 -12.04 -7.28
C ALA A 132 10.16 -12.97 -6.40
N LYS A 133 9.98 -12.92 -5.07
CA LYS A 133 10.82 -13.66 -4.12
C LYS A 133 10.05 -14.67 -3.29
N SER A 134 8.79 -14.41 -3.00
CA SER A 134 7.96 -15.29 -2.19
C SER A 134 6.48 -15.06 -2.48
N ASP A 135 5.65 -16.04 -2.12
CA ASP A 135 4.20 -15.93 -2.14
C ASP A 135 3.64 -15.31 -0.85
N SER A 136 4.52 -14.70 -0.01
CA SER A 136 4.12 -14.09 1.24
C SER A 136 3.14 -12.95 1.00
N THR A 137 2.06 -12.95 1.76
CA THR A 137 0.99 -11.95 1.73
C THR A 137 1.16 -10.91 2.84
N LYS A 138 0.36 -9.83 2.83
CA LYS A 138 0.29 -8.91 3.96
C LYS A 138 -0.12 -9.64 5.25
N LYS A 139 -1.03 -10.63 5.17
CA LYS A 139 -1.45 -11.45 6.31
C LYS A 139 -0.28 -12.18 6.97
N ASP A 140 0.56 -12.84 6.18
CA ASP A 140 1.74 -13.55 6.71
C ASP A 140 2.71 -12.59 7.42
N ILE A 141 2.84 -11.36 6.92
CA ILE A 141 3.65 -10.33 7.56
C ILE A 141 3.01 -9.84 8.87
N PHE A 142 1.68 -9.69 8.92
CA PHE A 142 1.00 -9.31 10.17
C PHE A 142 1.19 -10.40 11.24
N GLU A 143 1.05 -11.67 10.89
CA GLU A 143 1.36 -12.80 11.78
C GLU A 143 2.83 -12.78 12.25
N GLN A 144 3.77 -12.53 11.33
CA GLN A 144 5.19 -12.39 11.66
C GLN A 144 5.45 -11.26 12.65
N ILE A 145 4.80 -10.10 12.50
CA ILE A 145 4.91 -8.96 13.43
C ILE A 145 4.37 -9.36 14.81
N MET A 146 3.19 -9.99 14.87
CA MET A 146 2.61 -10.45 16.14
C MET A 146 3.54 -11.40 16.88
N VAL A 147 4.09 -12.39 16.20
CA VAL A 147 5.01 -13.36 16.79
C VAL A 147 6.31 -12.69 17.23
N LYS A 148 6.94 -11.90 16.35
CA LYS A 148 8.26 -11.28 16.58
C LYS A 148 8.25 -10.31 17.74
N TYR A 149 7.16 -9.56 17.91
CA TYR A 149 7.04 -8.50 18.92
C TYR A 149 6.13 -8.84 20.08
N HIS A 150 5.62 -10.09 20.12
CA HIS A 150 4.73 -10.59 21.18
C HIS A 150 3.44 -9.76 21.34
N TYR A 151 2.85 -9.38 20.20
CA TYR A 151 1.54 -8.71 20.19
C TYR A 151 0.41 -9.72 20.01
N GLU A 152 -0.70 -9.44 20.68
CA GLU A 152 -1.99 -10.08 20.41
C GLU A 152 -2.77 -9.23 19.38
N PRO A 153 -3.75 -9.78 18.65
CA PRO A 153 -4.54 -9.03 17.68
C PRO A 153 -5.13 -7.73 18.25
N LYS A 154 -5.60 -7.74 19.50
CA LYS A 154 -6.17 -6.57 20.18
C LYS A 154 -5.18 -5.43 20.42
N ASP A 155 -3.88 -5.72 20.44
CA ASP A 155 -2.79 -4.76 20.66
C ASP A 155 -2.50 -3.92 19.41
N ILE A 156 -2.97 -4.35 18.25
CA ILE A 156 -2.63 -3.78 16.94
C ILE A 156 -3.84 -3.09 16.33
N LEU A 157 -3.57 -2.05 15.54
CA LEU A 157 -4.50 -1.47 14.58
C LEU A 157 -3.83 -1.47 13.21
N VAL A 158 -4.48 -2.07 12.21
CA VAL A 158 -4.05 -2.01 10.80
C VAL A 158 -4.72 -0.84 10.12
N ILE A 159 -3.94 -0.04 9.42
CA ILE A 159 -4.37 1.18 8.73
C ILE A 159 -4.04 1.04 7.25
N GLY A 160 -5.03 1.19 6.38
CA GLY A 160 -4.86 1.11 4.94
C GLY A 160 -6.04 1.66 4.17
N ASP A 161 -5.87 1.77 2.86
CA ASP A 161 -6.87 2.32 1.94
C ASP A 161 -7.69 1.25 1.20
N ASN A 162 -7.24 -0.02 1.24
CA ASN A 162 -7.83 -1.08 0.42
C ASN A 162 -8.61 -2.11 1.26
N PRO A 163 -9.97 -2.13 1.16
CA PRO A 163 -10.80 -3.08 1.88
C PRO A 163 -10.51 -4.56 1.56
N GLU A 164 -10.10 -4.85 0.32
CA GLU A 164 -9.88 -6.22 -0.16
C GLU A 164 -8.46 -6.73 0.07
N ALA A 165 -7.56 -5.86 0.52
CA ALA A 165 -6.16 -6.21 0.78
C ALA A 165 -5.86 -6.22 2.29
N GLU A 166 -5.23 -5.15 2.83
CA GLU A 166 -4.78 -5.12 4.23
C GLU A 166 -5.94 -5.17 5.24
N ILE A 167 -7.08 -4.54 4.92
CA ILE A 167 -8.26 -4.57 5.81
C ILE A 167 -8.81 -6.00 5.92
N ALA A 168 -8.99 -6.68 4.78
CA ALA A 168 -9.43 -8.08 4.79
C ALA A 168 -8.42 -8.98 5.50
N ALA A 169 -7.12 -8.84 5.20
CA ALA A 169 -6.05 -9.60 5.84
C ALA A 169 -6.02 -9.44 7.36
N ALA A 170 -6.20 -8.21 7.86
CA ALA A 170 -6.25 -7.92 9.28
C ALA A 170 -7.47 -8.53 9.97
N LYS A 171 -8.65 -8.43 9.34
CA LYS A 171 -9.89 -9.03 9.87
C LYS A 171 -9.82 -10.55 9.99
N GLU A 172 -9.18 -11.22 9.04
CA GLU A 172 -8.95 -12.67 9.14
C GLU A 172 -8.13 -13.08 10.37
N LEU A 173 -7.30 -12.17 10.88
CA LEU A 173 -6.48 -12.37 12.08
C LEU A 173 -7.13 -11.83 13.36
N GLY A 174 -8.34 -11.27 13.27
CA GLY A 174 -9.01 -10.62 14.40
C GLY A 174 -8.36 -9.31 14.84
N ILE A 175 -7.57 -8.68 13.97
CA ILE A 175 -6.95 -7.38 14.20
C ILE A 175 -7.93 -6.28 13.82
N GLU A 176 -8.12 -5.28 14.68
CA GLU A 176 -8.94 -4.11 14.36
C GLU A 176 -8.34 -3.27 13.23
N THR A 177 -9.20 -2.65 12.44
CA THR A 177 -8.87 -2.00 11.18
C THR A 177 -9.33 -0.55 11.14
N TYR A 178 -8.51 0.30 10.53
CA TYR A 178 -8.85 1.68 10.15
C TYR A 178 -8.77 1.81 8.63
N LEU A 179 -9.90 2.01 7.98
CA LEU A 179 -9.96 2.29 6.55
C LEU A 179 -9.75 3.79 6.32
N TYR A 180 -8.59 4.14 5.77
CA TYR A 180 -8.26 5.50 5.36
C TYR A 180 -8.73 5.72 3.92
N ASP A 181 -9.84 6.43 3.75
CA ASP A 181 -10.49 6.64 2.45
C ASP A 181 -10.57 8.13 2.12
N TYR A 182 -9.43 8.74 1.80
CA TYR A 182 -9.34 10.18 1.52
C TYR A 182 -10.19 10.63 0.31
N GLN A 183 -10.63 9.70 -0.53
CA GLN A 183 -11.46 9.97 -1.69
C GLN A 183 -12.97 9.74 -1.43
N GLY A 184 -13.33 9.13 -0.30
CA GLY A 184 -14.72 8.84 0.05
C GLY A 184 -15.38 7.79 -0.87
N LYS A 185 -14.63 6.79 -1.31
CA LYS A 185 -15.10 5.76 -2.26
C LYS A 185 -15.84 4.61 -1.59
N TYR A 186 -15.56 4.35 -0.31
CA TYR A 186 -15.97 3.12 0.35
C TYR A 186 -17.03 3.34 1.42
N SER A 187 -17.77 2.28 1.73
CA SER A 187 -18.69 2.27 2.86
C SER A 187 -17.90 2.20 4.18
N PRO A 188 -18.23 3.02 5.20
CA PRO A 188 -17.64 2.90 6.54
C PRO A 188 -17.78 1.52 7.17
N ALA A 189 -18.79 0.73 6.79
CA ALA A 189 -19.04 -0.61 7.32
C ALA A 189 -17.96 -1.65 6.94
N LEU A 190 -17.02 -1.29 6.04
CA LEU A 190 -15.96 -2.19 5.59
C LEU A 190 -14.80 -2.35 6.57
N ALA A 191 -14.72 -1.51 7.61
CA ALA A 191 -13.68 -1.59 8.63
C ALA A 191 -14.28 -1.32 10.03
N ASP A 192 -13.49 -1.55 11.09
CA ASP A 192 -13.92 -1.25 12.45
C ASP A 192 -13.96 0.26 12.69
N TYR A 193 -13.01 0.97 12.09
CA TYR A 193 -12.93 2.42 12.07
C TYR A 193 -12.77 2.92 10.63
N TYR A 194 -13.30 4.10 10.36
CA TYR A 194 -13.27 4.72 9.04
C TYR A 194 -12.97 6.21 9.16
N GLY A 195 -12.19 6.72 8.21
CA GLY A 195 -11.95 8.16 8.09
C GLY A 195 -11.46 8.57 6.71
N THR A 196 -11.89 9.77 6.28
CA THR A 196 -11.34 10.44 5.10
C THR A 196 -10.07 11.23 5.41
N ASN A 197 -9.64 11.21 6.68
CA ASN A 197 -8.43 11.82 7.21
C ASN A 197 -8.10 11.18 8.56
N TYR A 198 -6.90 11.48 9.11
CA TYR A 198 -6.41 10.91 10.38
C TYR A 198 -6.84 11.65 11.65
N LYS A 199 -7.69 12.67 11.57
CA LYS A 199 -8.03 13.51 12.74
C LYS A 199 -8.54 12.74 13.95
N ASN A 200 -9.34 11.71 13.72
CA ASN A 200 -9.95 10.90 14.78
C ASN A 200 -9.08 9.71 15.23
N LEU A 201 -7.97 9.44 14.53
CA LEU A 201 -7.13 8.29 14.84
C LEU A 201 -6.56 8.34 16.27
N PRO A 202 -6.07 9.49 16.81
CA PRO A 202 -5.57 9.55 18.19
C PRO A 202 -6.61 9.18 19.25
N ASP A 203 -7.89 9.47 19.02
CA ASP A 203 -8.98 9.15 19.96
C ASP A 203 -9.28 7.64 20.01
N ILE A 204 -9.03 6.93 18.90
CA ILE A 204 -9.22 5.49 18.78
C ILE A 204 -8.13 4.70 19.53
N LEU A 205 -6.97 5.30 19.72
CA LEU A 205 -5.79 4.62 20.30
C LEU A 205 -5.80 4.60 21.85
N ASN A 206 -6.73 5.33 22.49
CA ASN A 206 -6.81 5.48 23.96
C ASN A 206 -7.71 4.44 24.63
#